data_e38d35e7f66d178fc5e94c1fc6e80847
#
_entry.id   e38d35e7f66d178fc5e94c1fc6e80847
#
_cell.length_a   1.000
_cell.length_b   1.000
_cell.length_c   1.000
_cell.angle_alpha   90.00
_cell.angle_beta   90.00
_cell.angle_gamma   90.00
#
_symmetry.space_group_name_H-M   'P 1'
#
loop_
_entity.id
_entity.type
_entity.pdbx_description
1 polymer ?
#
loop_
_entity_poly.entity_id
_entity_poly.type
_entity_poly.pdbx_seq_one_letter_code
_entity_poly.pdbx_strand_id
1 'polypeptide(L)'
;VNDGQLTKQAMRLLALAALAPARAQVLWDVGTGSGSIGISWCRSAPGASTIAFEKRGDRAARARGNAAALGVSDRFEVRVGDALRLMSDPSLPQPDAIFFGGGAAAETCQAALAALPTGGRLVVHSVTLETEALLADLHARYGGELTRISLESAKPLGSFRGWRPSRTITCYSLTKETP
;
A
#
# COMPACT_ATOMS: atom_id res chain seq x y z
N VAL A 1 -12.28 11.94 -6.36
CA VAL A 1 -12.35 11.70 -7.81
C VAL A 1 -11.68 10.35 -8.09
N ASN A 2 -12.40 9.46 -8.74
CA ASN A 2 -11.94 8.10 -9.06
C ASN A 2 -11.29 8.11 -10.45
N ASP A 3 -10.01 7.74 -10.55
CA ASP A 3 -9.28 7.62 -11.83
C ASP A 3 -9.19 6.16 -12.33
N GLY A 4 -10.03 5.29 -11.80
CA GLY A 4 -9.99 3.85 -12.07
C GLY A 4 -8.93 3.08 -11.28
N GLN A 5 -8.12 3.76 -10.44
CA GLN A 5 -7.03 3.16 -9.68
C GLN A 5 -7.28 3.13 -8.16
N LEU A 6 -8.45 3.57 -7.70
CA LEU A 6 -8.82 3.42 -6.30
C LEU A 6 -8.81 1.95 -5.91
N THR A 7 -8.06 1.62 -4.88
CA THR A 7 -8.10 0.30 -4.25
C THR A 7 -9.54 0.02 -3.82
N LYS A 8 -10.10 -1.08 -4.29
CA LYS A 8 -11.47 -1.47 -3.91
C LYS A 8 -11.57 -1.59 -2.40
N GLN A 9 -12.73 -1.25 -1.85
CA GLN A 9 -12.93 -1.21 -0.39
C GLN A 9 -12.46 -2.51 0.30
N ALA A 10 -12.83 -3.68 -0.25
CA ALA A 10 -12.42 -4.96 0.32
C ALA A 10 -10.90 -5.13 0.35
N MET A 11 -10.20 -4.79 -0.77
CA MET A 11 -8.74 -4.89 -0.83
C MET A 11 -8.05 -3.92 0.11
N ARG A 12 -8.61 -2.73 0.29
CA ARG A 12 -8.11 -1.75 1.27
C ARG A 12 -8.25 -2.25 2.71
N LEU A 13 -9.38 -2.86 3.04
CA LEU A 13 -9.60 -3.43 4.38
C LEU A 13 -8.64 -4.60 4.66
N LEU A 14 -8.38 -5.46 3.68
CA LEU A 14 -7.41 -6.55 3.81
C LEU A 14 -5.98 -6.01 3.97
N ALA A 15 -5.59 -5.00 3.18
CA ALA A 15 -4.30 -4.35 3.36
C ALA A 15 -4.15 -3.73 4.77
N LEU A 16 -5.17 -3.03 5.26
CA LEU A 16 -5.15 -2.43 6.59
C LEU A 16 -5.13 -3.49 7.70
N ALA A 17 -5.81 -4.61 7.53
CA ALA A 17 -5.76 -5.72 8.48
C ALA A 17 -4.33 -6.29 8.59
N ALA A 18 -3.63 -6.49 7.46
CA ALA A 18 -2.25 -6.95 7.45
C ALA A 18 -1.26 -5.87 7.94
N LEU A 19 -1.51 -4.59 7.66
CA LEU A 19 -0.71 -3.47 8.16
C LEU A 19 -0.92 -3.20 9.64
N ALA A 20 -2.07 -3.56 10.20
CA ALA A 20 -2.44 -3.44 11.61
C ALA A 20 -2.10 -2.06 12.23
N PRO A 21 -2.72 -0.95 11.78
CA PRO A 21 -2.41 0.39 12.24
C PRO A 21 -2.60 0.55 13.74
N ALA A 22 -1.61 1.13 14.41
CA ALA A 22 -1.64 1.41 15.83
C ALA A 22 -1.33 2.89 16.12
N ARG A 23 -1.52 3.30 17.39
CA ARG A 23 -1.36 4.68 17.83
C ARG A 23 0.03 5.22 17.51
N ALA A 24 0.08 6.41 16.91
CA ALA A 24 1.29 7.19 16.60
C ALA A 24 2.31 6.47 15.67
N GLN A 25 1.90 5.42 14.97
CA GLN A 25 2.75 4.71 14.02
C GLN A 25 2.85 5.44 12.67
N VAL A 26 3.96 5.22 11.98
CA VAL A 26 4.28 5.78 10.66
C VAL A 26 4.14 4.71 9.58
N LEU A 27 3.36 5.00 8.55
CA LEU A 27 3.29 4.23 7.32
C LEU A 27 4.11 4.89 6.22
N TRP A 28 4.91 4.09 5.48
CA TRP A 28 5.36 4.47 4.15
C TRP A 28 4.43 3.84 3.11
N ASP A 29 3.74 4.68 2.32
CA ASP A 29 2.79 4.26 1.27
C ASP A 29 3.42 4.47 -0.11
N VAL A 30 4.02 3.41 -0.68
CA VAL A 30 4.77 3.45 -1.93
C VAL A 30 3.84 3.20 -3.13
N GLY A 31 3.86 4.14 -4.08
CA GLY A 31 2.93 4.15 -5.20
C GLY A 31 1.50 4.48 -4.74
N THR A 32 1.38 5.50 -3.90
CA THR A 32 0.14 5.83 -3.17
C THR A 32 -1.06 6.12 -4.08
N GLY A 33 -0.84 6.55 -5.32
CA GLY A 33 -1.89 6.83 -6.28
C GLY A 33 -2.85 7.91 -5.81
N SER A 34 -4.06 7.51 -5.38
CA SER A 34 -5.07 8.42 -4.82
C SER A 34 -4.95 8.64 -3.31
N GLY A 35 -3.99 8.01 -2.64
CA GLY A 35 -3.80 8.09 -1.20
C GLY A 35 -4.69 7.13 -0.39
N SER A 36 -5.37 6.18 -1.02
CA SER A 36 -6.45 5.44 -0.36
C SER A 36 -6.01 4.61 0.85
N ILE A 37 -4.82 4.01 0.82
CA ILE A 37 -4.28 3.22 1.94
C ILE A 37 -3.75 4.15 3.02
N GLY A 38 -2.84 5.07 2.69
CA GLY A 38 -2.25 6.00 3.65
C GLY A 38 -3.28 6.87 4.37
N ILE A 39 -4.29 7.39 3.66
CA ILE A 39 -5.40 8.12 4.27
C ILE A 39 -6.20 7.23 5.24
N SER A 40 -6.49 6.00 4.83
CA SER A 40 -7.20 5.06 5.72
C SER A 40 -6.37 4.68 6.94
N TRP A 41 -5.05 4.51 6.79
CA TRP A 41 -4.11 4.33 7.90
C TRP A 41 -4.20 5.48 8.90
N CYS A 42 -4.07 6.73 8.44
CA CYS A 42 -4.17 7.92 9.32
C CYS A 42 -5.51 7.98 10.09
N ARG A 43 -6.59 7.47 9.49
CA ARG A 43 -7.93 7.47 10.10
C ARG A 43 -8.19 6.26 11.01
N SER A 44 -7.39 5.22 10.93
CA SER A 44 -7.60 3.97 11.67
C SER A 44 -7.07 4.03 13.09
N ALA A 45 -6.09 4.90 13.38
CA ALA A 45 -5.52 5.00 14.73
C ALA A 45 -5.15 6.45 15.10
N PRO A 46 -5.32 6.88 16.34
CA PRO A 46 -4.96 8.21 16.81
C PRO A 46 -3.45 8.49 16.62
N GLY A 47 -3.12 9.63 16.01
CA GLY A 47 -1.73 10.04 15.77
C GLY A 47 -0.99 9.25 14.70
N ALA A 48 -1.61 8.24 14.09
CA ALA A 48 -1.00 7.53 12.96
C ALA A 48 -0.80 8.48 11.77
N SER A 49 0.37 8.41 11.13
CA SER A 49 0.77 9.28 10.03
C SER A 49 1.29 8.48 8.83
N THR A 50 1.34 9.13 7.67
CA THR A 50 1.79 8.51 6.43
C THR A 50 2.76 9.42 5.70
N ILE A 51 3.89 8.85 5.26
CA ILE A 51 4.74 9.40 4.21
C ILE A 51 4.42 8.63 2.92
N ALA A 52 3.79 9.28 1.97
CA ALA A 52 3.36 8.70 0.72
C ALA A 52 4.36 9.05 -0.39
N PHE A 53 4.73 8.07 -1.22
CA PHE A 53 5.62 8.26 -2.35
C PHE A 53 4.84 8.06 -3.65
N GLU A 54 4.89 9.04 -4.56
CA GLU A 54 4.21 8.97 -5.85
C GLU A 54 5.08 9.62 -6.93
N LYS A 55 5.30 8.87 -8.02
CA LYS A 55 6.14 9.35 -9.14
C LYS A 55 5.45 10.44 -9.97
N ARG A 56 4.12 10.38 -10.04
CA ARG A 56 3.31 11.28 -10.88
C ARG A 56 2.76 12.45 -10.07
N GLY A 57 3.10 13.66 -10.48
CA GLY A 57 2.65 14.90 -9.82
C GLY A 57 1.13 15.08 -9.79
N ASP A 58 0.42 14.69 -10.87
CA ASP A 58 -1.04 14.76 -10.94
C ASP A 58 -1.74 13.83 -9.94
N ARG A 59 -1.19 12.62 -9.72
CA ARG A 59 -1.69 11.69 -8.71
C ARG A 59 -1.37 12.16 -7.30
N ALA A 60 -0.16 12.68 -7.09
CA ALA A 60 0.22 13.26 -5.80
C ALA A 60 -0.68 14.43 -5.41
N ALA A 61 -1.01 15.33 -6.35
CA ALA A 61 -1.96 16.42 -6.13
C ALA A 61 -3.35 15.89 -5.74
N ARG A 62 -3.82 14.83 -6.41
CA ARG A 62 -5.09 14.17 -6.08
C ARG A 62 -5.06 13.55 -4.69
N ALA A 63 -3.98 12.87 -4.31
CA ALA A 63 -3.83 12.27 -2.99
C ALA A 63 -3.90 13.35 -1.88
N ARG A 64 -3.22 14.49 -2.06
CA ARG A 64 -3.29 15.64 -1.14
C ARG A 64 -4.71 16.18 -1.03
N GLY A 65 -5.42 16.35 -2.16
CA GLY A 65 -6.81 16.79 -2.17
C GLY A 65 -7.74 15.83 -1.44
N ASN A 66 -7.55 14.54 -1.61
CA ASN A 66 -8.31 13.50 -0.90
C ASN A 66 -8.00 13.52 0.62
N ALA A 67 -6.74 13.70 1.01
CA ALA A 67 -6.35 13.80 2.42
C ALA A 67 -6.99 15.03 3.10
N ALA A 68 -7.02 16.17 2.42
CA ALA A 68 -7.68 17.38 2.90
C ALA A 68 -9.19 17.17 3.05
N ALA A 69 -9.84 16.59 2.04
CA ALA A 69 -11.28 16.32 2.07
C ALA A 69 -11.68 15.31 3.17
N LEU A 70 -10.75 14.45 3.61
CA LEU A 70 -10.97 13.45 4.64
C LEU A 70 -10.38 13.81 6.00
N GLY A 71 -9.87 15.05 6.16
CA GLY A 71 -9.44 15.65 7.42
C GLY A 71 -8.16 15.02 8.02
N VAL A 72 -7.21 14.63 7.16
CA VAL A 72 -5.93 14.03 7.59
C VAL A 72 -4.70 14.69 6.97
N SER A 73 -4.82 15.87 6.38
CA SER A 73 -3.71 16.55 5.70
C SER A 73 -2.55 16.92 6.61
N ASP A 74 -2.78 17.04 7.89
CA ASP A 74 -1.78 17.26 8.94
C ASP A 74 -0.89 16.03 9.22
N ARG A 75 -1.34 14.84 8.83
CA ARG A 75 -0.69 13.55 9.08
C ARG A 75 -0.45 12.72 7.82
N PHE A 76 -0.67 13.31 6.64
CA PHE A 76 -0.50 12.66 5.34
C PHE A 76 0.39 13.53 4.43
N GLU A 77 1.67 13.24 4.42
CA GLU A 77 2.66 13.90 3.55
C GLU A 77 2.80 13.14 2.23
N VAL A 78 2.84 13.85 1.09
CA VAL A 78 3.13 13.23 -0.23
C VAL A 78 4.43 13.79 -0.79
N ARG A 79 5.40 12.91 -1.03
CA ARG A 79 6.66 13.19 -1.71
C ARG A 79 6.59 12.72 -3.16
N VAL A 80 6.91 13.64 -4.08
CA VAL A 80 6.85 13.36 -5.53
C VAL A 80 8.23 12.99 -6.04
N GLY A 81 8.35 11.81 -6.65
CA GLY A 81 9.61 11.36 -7.23
C GLY A 81 9.73 9.84 -7.28
N ASP A 82 10.94 9.40 -7.60
CA ASP A 82 11.30 7.98 -7.56
C ASP A 82 11.35 7.47 -6.12
N ALA A 83 10.63 6.37 -5.85
CA ALA A 83 10.46 5.87 -4.51
C ALA A 83 11.78 5.39 -3.88
N LEU A 84 12.64 4.70 -4.66
CA LEU A 84 13.92 4.20 -4.15
C LEU A 84 14.82 5.35 -3.68
N ARG A 85 14.88 6.42 -4.48
CA ARG A 85 15.64 7.62 -4.14
C ARG A 85 15.07 8.34 -2.93
N LEU A 86 13.73 8.47 -2.87
CA LEU A 86 13.07 9.18 -1.78
C LEU A 86 13.18 8.43 -0.44
N MET A 87 13.05 7.09 -0.46
CA MET A 87 13.20 6.26 0.75
C MET A 87 14.63 6.27 1.32
N SER A 88 15.64 6.71 0.53
CA SER A 88 17.01 6.84 1.00
C SER A 88 17.28 8.15 1.76
N ASP A 89 16.29 9.04 1.90
CA ASP A 89 16.44 10.29 2.65
C ASP A 89 16.53 10.00 4.16
N PRO A 90 17.68 10.28 4.80
CA PRO A 90 17.87 9.99 6.23
C PRO A 90 17.01 10.85 7.17
N SER A 91 16.37 11.89 6.66
CA SER A 91 15.45 12.74 7.43
C SER A 91 14.06 12.15 7.59
N LEU A 92 13.75 11.04 6.89
CA LEU A 92 12.46 10.38 7.00
C LEU A 92 12.29 9.76 8.40
N PRO A 93 11.09 9.88 9.00
CA PRO A 93 10.76 9.10 10.17
C PRO A 93 10.82 7.61 9.82
N GLN A 94 11.38 6.79 10.72
CA GLN A 94 11.43 5.34 10.55
C GLN A 94 10.00 4.79 10.41
N PRO A 95 9.71 3.94 9.42
CA PRO A 95 8.38 3.37 9.26
C PRO A 95 8.13 2.21 10.22
N ASP A 96 6.95 2.15 10.79
CA ASP A 96 6.44 0.97 11.49
C ASP A 96 5.82 -0.04 10.52
N ALA A 97 5.34 0.46 9.38
CA ALA A 97 4.78 -0.34 8.30
C ALA A 97 5.08 0.27 6.94
N ILE A 98 5.21 -0.59 5.93
CA ILE A 98 5.38 -0.17 4.52
C ILE A 98 4.36 -0.89 3.66
N PHE A 99 3.67 -0.13 2.80
CA PHE A 99 2.74 -0.64 1.83
C PHE A 99 3.21 -0.33 0.40
N PHE A 100 3.14 -1.31 -0.48
CA PHE A 100 3.31 -1.12 -1.92
C PHE A 100 1.99 -1.33 -2.64
N GLY A 101 1.41 -0.25 -3.15
CA GLY A 101 0.25 -0.27 -4.05
C GLY A 101 0.63 -0.28 -5.53
N GLY A 102 1.92 -0.10 -5.81
CA GLY A 102 2.56 -0.12 -7.13
C GLY A 102 4.03 0.20 -6.99
N GLY A 103 4.81 -0.06 -8.05
CA GLY A 103 6.25 0.24 -8.06
C GLY A 103 7.11 -0.71 -7.21
N ALA A 104 6.59 -1.86 -6.82
CA ALA A 104 7.39 -2.89 -6.17
C ALA A 104 8.38 -3.48 -7.17
N ALA A 105 9.65 -3.40 -6.83
CA ALA A 105 10.79 -3.99 -7.53
C ALA A 105 11.74 -4.58 -6.48
N ALA A 106 12.69 -5.41 -6.89
CA ALA A 106 13.60 -6.06 -5.95
C ALA A 106 14.35 -5.03 -5.08
N GLU A 107 14.87 -3.97 -5.70
CA GLU A 107 15.62 -2.92 -5.03
C GLU A 107 14.75 -2.12 -4.05
N THR A 108 13.52 -1.77 -4.43
CA THR A 108 12.61 -1.03 -3.56
C THR A 108 12.13 -1.89 -2.39
N CYS A 109 11.89 -3.18 -2.60
CA CYS A 109 11.54 -4.11 -1.53
C CYS A 109 12.71 -4.34 -0.56
N GLN A 110 13.94 -4.45 -1.06
CA GLN A 110 15.14 -4.57 -0.22
C GLN A 110 15.35 -3.30 0.63
N ALA A 111 15.22 -2.10 0.02
CA ALA A 111 15.28 -0.84 0.76
C ALA A 111 14.20 -0.74 1.84
N ALA A 112 12.99 -1.17 1.53
CA ALA A 112 11.88 -1.22 2.48
C ALA A 112 12.18 -2.17 3.67
N LEU A 113 12.67 -3.38 3.39
CA LEU A 113 13.04 -4.34 4.43
C LEU A 113 14.19 -3.83 5.30
N ALA A 114 15.15 -3.09 4.72
CA ALA A 114 16.24 -2.48 5.47
C ALA A 114 15.73 -1.36 6.41
N ALA A 115 14.78 -0.54 5.95
CA ALA A 115 14.21 0.57 6.71
C ALA A 115 13.30 0.13 7.87
N LEU A 116 12.63 -1.03 7.75
CA LEU A 116 11.73 -1.54 8.78
C LEU A 116 12.50 -1.95 10.04
N PRO A 117 12.03 -1.59 11.24
CA PRO A 117 12.51 -2.17 12.49
C PRO A 117 12.03 -3.62 12.66
N THR A 118 12.59 -4.34 13.63
CA THR A 118 12.00 -5.59 14.13
C THR A 118 10.56 -5.35 14.56
N GLY A 119 9.63 -6.24 14.18
CA GLY A 119 8.19 -6.07 14.36
C GLY A 119 7.52 -5.16 13.32
N GLY A 120 8.30 -4.51 12.46
CA GLY A 120 7.76 -3.71 11.36
C GLY A 120 7.10 -4.58 10.29
N ARG A 121 6.10 -4.05 9.60
CA ARG A 121 5.24 -4.81 8.67
C ARG A 121 5.41 -4.34 7.25
N LEU A 122 5.61 -5.28 6.34
CA LEU A 122 5.61 -5.06 4.89
C LEU A 122 4.35 -5.69 4.29
N VAL A 123 3.61 -4.91 3.50
CA VAL A 123 2.48 -5.42 2.72
C VAL A 123 2.62 -4.97 1.26
N VAL A 124 2.55 -5.91 0.34
CA VAL A 124 2.67 -5.64 -1.10
C VAL A 124 1.47 -6.21 -1.83
N HIS A 125 0.78 -5.38 -2.60
CA HIS A 125 -0.27 -5.82 -3.51
C HIS A 125 0.22 -5.80 -4.95
N SER A 126 -0.02 -6.88 -5.67
CA SER A 126 0.33 -7.03 -7.08
C SER A 126 -0.87 -7.44 -7.92
N VAL A 127 -0.87 -6.96 -9.16
CA VAL A 127 -1.82 -7.38 -10.21
C VAL A 127 -1.10 -7.81 -11.51
N THR A 128 0.24 -7.91 -11.48
CA THR A 128 1.07 -8.28 -12.64
C THR A 128 1.89 -9.53 -12.34
N LEU A 129 2.18 -10.31 -13.36
CA LEU A 129 2.97 -11.54 -13.23
C LEU A 129 4.41 -11.26 -12.79
N GLU A 130 5.00 -10.17 -13.26
CA GLU A 130 6.37 -9.78 -12.92
C GLU A 130 6.50 -9.50 -11.42
N THR A 131 5.56 -8.72 -10.87
CA THR A 131 5.56 -8.45 -9.42
C THR A 131 5.17 -9.71 -8.63
N GLU A 132 4.26 -10.55 -9.14
CA GLU A 132 3.90 -11.81 -8.48
C GLU A 132 5.12 -12.73 -8.36
N ALA A 133 5.96 -12.84 -9.41
CA ALA A 133 7.20 -13.61 -9.34
C ALA A 133 8.15 -13.07 -8.26
N LEU A 134 8.29 -11.74 -8.16
CA LEU A 134 9.05 -11.10 -7.08
C LEU A 134 8.47 -11.44 -5.70
N LEU A 135 7.14 -11.43 -5.52
CA LEU A 135 6.51 -11.76 -4.24
C LEU A 135 6.71 -13.23 -3.85
N ALA A 136 6.71 -14.14 -4.83
CA ALA A 136 7.04 -15.56 -4.61
C ALA A 136 8.49 -15.74 -4.14
N ASP A 137 9.43 -15.01 -4.73
CA ASP A 137 10.85 -15.01 -4.31
C ASP A 137 11.02 -14.42 -2.90
N LEU A 138 10.36 -13.29 -2.58
CA LEU A 138 10.38 -12.71 -1.24
C LEU A 138 9.81 -13.68 -0.21
N HIS A 139 8.70 -14.35 -0.51
CA HIS A 139 8.09 -15.35 0.36
C HIS A 139 9.05 -16.55 0.60
N ALA A 140 9.72 -17.03 -0.45
CA ALA A 140 10.68 -18.11 -0.32
C ALA A 140 11.89 -17.75 0.56
N ARG A 141 12.35 -16.48 0.52
CA ARG A 141 13.54 -16.02 1.27
C ARG A 141 13.25 -15.58 2.69
N TYR A 142 12.13 -14.93 2.91
CA TYR A 142 11.82 -14.25 4.18
C TYR A 142 10.61 -14.84 4.92
N GLY A 143 9.94 -15.82 4.32
CA GLY A 143 8.67 -16.34 4.87
C GLY A 143 7.55 -15.31 4.72
N GLY A 144 6.71 -15.18 5.73
CA GLY A 144 5.52 -14.35 5.69
C GLY A 144 4.34 -15.08 5.02
N GLU A 145 3.36 -14.32 4.58
CA GLU A 145 2.12 -14.85 4.00
C GLU A 145 1.97 -14.40 2.55
N LEU A 146 1.74 -15.33 1.63
CA LEU A 146 1.48 -15.06 0.21
C LEU A 146 0.08 -15.56 -0.14
N THR A 147 -0.82 -14.63 -0.42
CA THR A 147 -2.25 -14.90 -0.64
C THR A 147 -2.71 -14.36 -1.99
N ARG A 148 -3.56 -15.09 -2.69
CA ARG A 148 -4.22 -14.61 -3.91
C ARG A 148 -5.70 -14.42 -3.66
N ILE A 149 -6.22 -13.21 -4.01
CA ILE A 149 -7.57 -12.78 -3.68
C ILE A 149 -8.32 -12.44 -4.95
N SER A 150 -9.43 -13.15 -5.19
CA SER A 150 -10.38 -12.88 -6.26
C SER A 150 -11.72 -12.47 -5.69
N LEU A 151 -12.29 -11.39 -6.24
CA LEU A 151 -13.61 -10.90 -5.85
C LEU A 151 -14.50 -10.78 -7.07
N GLU A 152 -15.76 -11.15 -6.91
CA GLU A 152 -16.78 -10.95 -7.91
C GLU A 152 -17.90 -10.06 -7.37
N SER A 153 -18.56 -9.35 -8.26
CA SER A 153 -19.69 -8.48 -7.94
C SER A 153 -20.84 -8.74 -8.90
N ALA A 154 -22.05 -8.82 -8.40
CA ALA A 154 -23.21 -8.90 -9.25
C ALA A 154 -23.38 -7.61 -10.05
N LYS A 155 -23.49 -7.73 -11.36
CA LYS A 155 -23.67 -6.61 -12.32
C LYS A 155 -24.77 -6.92 -13.30
N PRO A 156 -25.41 -5.90 -13.91
CA PRO A 156 -26.36 -6.10 -15.00
C PRO A 156 -25.76 -6.91 -16.14
N LEU A 157 -26.54 -7.87 -16.66
CA LEU A 157 -26.24 -8.69 -17.83
C LEU A 157 -27.52 -8.79 -18.67
N GLY A 158 -27.73 -7.84 -19.58
CA GLY A 158 -29.02 -7.67 -20.25
C GLY A 158 -30.13 -7.36 -19.24
N SER A 159 -31.23 -8.13 -19.30
CA SER A 159 -32.34 -8.05 -18.34
C SER A 159 -32.10 -8.81 -17.03
N PHE A 160 -30.97 -9.50 -16.92
CA PHE A 160 -30.61 -10.32 -15.77
C PHE A 160 -29.43 -9.72 -15.00
N ARG A 161 -28.89 -10.46 -14.03
CA ARG A 161 -27.67 -10.17 -13.30
C ARG A 161 -26.71 -11.34 -13.43
N GLY A 162 -25.41 -11.03 -13.55
CA GLY A 162 -24.34 -12.01 -13.56
C GLY A 162 -23.18 -11.58 -12.67
N TRP A 163 -22.35 -12.53 -12.31
CA TRP A 163 -21.11 -12.26 -11.58
C TRP A 163 -20.05 -11.68 -12.52
N ARG A 164 -19.49 -10.54 -12.14
CA ARG A 164 -18.37 -9.91 -12.84
C ARG A 164 -17.12 -10.00 -11.98
N PRO A 165 -16.09 -10.75 -12.39
CA PRO A 165 -14.85 -10.85 -11.66
C PRO A 165 -14.12 -9.51 -11.65
N SER A 166 -13.49 -9.23 -10.52
CA SER A 166 -12.49 -8.20 -10.38
C SER A 166 -11.14 -8.75 -10.78
N ARG A 167 -10.17 -7.86 -11.05
CA ARG A 167 -8.79 -8.31 -11.21
C ARG A 167 -8.33 -8.99 -9.92
N THR A 168 -7.78 -10.20 -10.05
CA THR A 168 -7.15 -10.91 -8.94
C THR A 168 -5.95 -10.12 -8.44
N ILE A 169 -5.78 -10.06 -7.14
CA ILE A 169 -4.65 -9.41 -6.47
C ILE A 169 -3.84 -10.48 -5.74
N THR A 170 -2.54 -10.52 -5.96
CA THR A 170 -1.61 -11.26 -5.13
C THR A 170 -1.13 -10.32 -4.02
N CYS A 171 -1.31 -10.74 -2.78
CA CYS A 171 -0.93 -10.00 -1.58
C CYS A 171 0.20 -10.76 -0.88
N TYR A 172 1.30 -10.09 -0.59
CA TYR A 172 2.36 -10.57 0.29
C TYR A 172 2.37 -9.74 1.55
N SER A 173 2.43 -10.38 2.71
CA SER A 173 2.57 -9.71 3.99
C SER A 173 3.66 -10.38 4.84
N LEU A 174 4.47 -9.56 5.49
CA LEU A 174 5.57 -9.99 6.34
C LEU A 174 5.64 -9.10 7.58
N THR A 175 5.78 -9.69 8.75
CA THR A 175 6.30 -9.01 9.94
C THR A 175 7.78 -9.33 10.07
N LYS A 176 8.63 -8.29 10.11
CA LYS A 176 10.08 -8.47 10.21
C LYS A 176 10.45 -9.01 11.57
N GLU A 177 10.98 -10.23 11.59
CA GLU A 177 11.49 -10.85 12.80
C GLU A 177 12.91 -10.38 13.14
N THR A 178 13.35 -10.63 14.35
CA THR A 178 14.76 -10.47 14.75
C THR A 178 15.60 -11.49 13.99
N PRO A 179 16.78 -11.11 13.45
CA PRO A 179 17.69 -12.02 12.78
C PRO A 179 18.12 -13.19 13.68
#